data_6e207ebda0735777388c83601b02aadb
#
_entry.id   6e207ebda0735777388c83601b02aadb
#
_cell.length_a   1.000
_cell.length_b   1.000
_cell.length_c   1.000
_cell.angle_alpha   90.00
_cell.angle_beta   90.00
_cell.angle_gamma   90.00
#
_symmetry.space_group_name_H-M   'P 1'
#
loop_
_entity.id
_entity.type
_entity.pdbx_description
1 polymer ?
#
loop_
_entity_poly.entity_id
_entity_poly.type
_entity_poly.pdbx_seq_one_letter_code
_entity_poly.pdbx_strand_id
1 'polypeptide(L)'
;MFNLQSVRVWLTGSLLFLFISSLPSILSAEEVLLGEVEFPTSGAPAAKPAFIRGVLYMHSFEYDLAAHAFRQAQAIDPKFAMAYWGEAMTNHHSLWRVQFQQAAQGVLNRLGNTSEERADMAPTRREKDYVRAAEVLFGMTEETKELGKLERDIHYRNAMHQLHMAYPDDPEARAFYGLSILGVGSAKRNYATYMQAAAVLTPVWDANRSHPGAAHYLIHSYDDPVHAILGLPMARAYGKIAVGAAHAQHMTSHIYIALGLWDDMIAANVTALSVESAKADGEGARSREAWHHRYWLHYGRLQQGRLEDAREMLRMARERISIDPLPREPAYYGAMYARYLIDTELWDEADKWLAPAGVDMQIPHYNFARAFAAAKLGQLDKARELMAEIHSGGDANPEITLAQKEIDILKLEVGTVIAMAEGNEEKALDLARQATQMQASIPFRYGPPRISKPTAELLGDVLLELGDDEQAILAYEDQLTRSQLRTNSLLGLARAAARIGDTMTSRDAYGLLGDIWHSADKTVPALVEVNDHTVL
;
A
#
# COMPACT_ATOMS: atom_id res chain seq x y z
N MET A 1 -79.98 -8.65 21.65
CA MET A 1 -80.81 -9.52 22.47
C MET A 1 -79.93 -10.56 23.10
N PHE A 2 -80.04 -10.69 24.45
CA PHE A 2 -79.51 -11.71 25.35
C PHE A 2 -77.94 -11.72 25.50
N ASN A 3 -77.39 -11.24 26.56
CA ASN A 3 -77.55 -11.35 28.04
C ASN A 3 -76.70 -12.49 28.63
N LEU A 4 -75.69 -12.08 29.43
CA LEU A 4 -75.33 -12.50 30.79
C LEU A 4 -75.00 -14.00 31.02
N GLN A 5 -73.91 -14.39 31.60
CA GLN A 5 -73.58 -14.24 33.02
C GLN A 5 -72.19 -14.81 33.35
N SER A 6 -71.52 -14.08 34.20
CA SER A 6 -70.50 -14.38 35.19
C SER A 6 -70.44 -15.79 35.79
N VAL A 7 -69.18 -16.34 35.88
CA VAL A 7 -68.80 -17.20 37.01
C VAL A 7 -67.41 -16.83 37.48
N ARG A 8 -67.30 -16.38 38.71
CA ARG A 8 -66.00 -16.22 39.42
C ARG A 8 -65.62 -17.59 40.00
N VAL A 9 -64.40 -18.03 39.70
CA VAL A 9 -63.74 -19.10 40.44
C VAL A 9 -62.44 -18.56 41.03
N TRP A 10 -62.35 -18.60 42.34
CA TRP A 10 -61.16 -18.35 43.12
C TRP A 10 -60.28 -19.60 43.07
N LEU A 11 -59.00 -19.47 42.63
CA LEU A 11 -57.98 -20.48 42.86
C LEU A 11 -56.75 -19.78 43.39
N THR A 12 -56.43 -20.04 44.63
CA THR A 12 -55.18 -19.78 45.31
C THR A 12 -54.12 -20.64 44.66
N GLY A 13 -53.12 -20.00 44.08
CA GLY A 13 -51.97 -20.68 43.48
C GLY A 13 -50.66 -20.00 43.90
N SER A 14 -49.87 -20.78 44.57
CA SER A 14 -48.54 -20.45 45.14
C SER A 14 -47.56 -19.79 44.16
N LEU A 15 -47.01 -18.69 44.59
CA LEU A 15 -45.85 -18.07 43.90
C LEU A 15 -44.62 -18.98 44.03
N LEU A 16 -44.25 -19.62 42.94
CA LEU A 16 -42.92 -20.24 42.77
C LEU A 16 -41.97 -19.18 42.20
N PHE A 17 -41.09 -18.63 43.04
CA PHE A 17 -39.99 -17.79 42.59
C PHE A 17 -38.96 -18.65 41.86
N LEU A 18 -38.98 -18.64 40.53
CA LEU A 18 -37.89 -19.11 39.71
C LEU A 18 -36.77 -18.05 39.74
N PHE A 19 -35.71 -18.30 40.50
CA PHE A 19 -34.45 -17.63 40.36
C PHE A 19 -33.86 -18.02 38.99
N ILE A 20 -34.09 -17.20 37.97
CA ILE A 20 -33.30 -17.23 36.74
C ILE A 20 -31.97 -16.58 37.08
N SER A 21 -30.97 -17.40 37.40
CA SER A 21 -29.57 -16.97 37.42
C SER A 21 -29.20 -16.56 35.98
N SER A 22 -29.19 -15.25 35.73
CA SER A 22 -28.55 -14.68 34.55
C SER A 22 -27.04 -14.98 34.61
N LEU A 23 -26.64 -16.08 34.00
CA LEU A 23 -25.26 -16.25 33.59
C LEU A 23 -24.93 -15.06 32.69
N PRO A 24 -23.85 -14.32 32.96
CA PRO A 24 -23.38 -13.35 31.99
C PRO A 24 -23.05 -14.13 30.74
N SER A 25 -23.71 -13.81 29.63
CA SER A 25 -23.28 -14.22 28.31
C SER A 25 -21.86 -13.68 28.13
N ILE A 26 -20.86 -14.54 28.27
CA ILE A 26 -19.55 -14.27 27.76
C ILE A 26 -19.77 -14.18 26.25
N LEU A 27 -19.90 -12.96 25.73
CA LEU A 27 -19.72 -12.68 24.33
C LEU A 27 -18.35 -13.25 23.99
N SER A 28 -18.31 -14.41 23.34
CA SER A 28 -17.10 -14.89 22.71
C SER A 28 -16.70 -13.79 21.73
N ALA A 29 -15.58 -13.12 22.01
CA ALA A 29 -14.94 -12.30 21.01
C ALA A 29 -14.82 -13.19 19.78
N GLU A 30 -15.46 -12.81 18.68
CA GLU A 30 -15.37 -13.50 17.42
C GLU A 30 -13.87 -13.65 17.10
N GLU A 31 -13.40 -14.87 16.95
CA GLU A 31 -11.97 -15.14 16.79
C GLU A 31 -11.54 -14.53 15.47
N VAL A 32 -10.76 -13.46 15.53
CA VAL A 32 -10.31 -12.70 14.36
C VAL A 32 -9.42 -13.60 13.53
N LEU A 33 -9.83 -13.93 12.31
CA LEU A 33 -9.06 -14.77 11.40
C LEU A 33 -7.79 -14.03 10.94
N LEU A 34 -6.63 -14.59 11.26
CA LEU A 34 -5.30 -14.05 10.93
C LEU A 34 -4.42 -15.04 10.14
N GLY A 35 -4.94 -16.23 9.83
CA GLY A 35 -4.20 -17.33 9.22
C GLY A 35 -3.66 -18.31 10.26
N GLU A 36 -2.72 -19.16 9.82
CA GLU A 36 -2.16 -20.24 10.63
C GLU A 36 -0.64 -20.30 10.49
N VAL A 37 0.05 -20.45 11.62
CA VAL A 37 1.52 -20.66 11.68
C VAL A 37 1.88 -21.72 12.70
N GLU A 38 2.99 -22.38 12.45
CA GLU A 38 3.63 -23.30 13.39
C GLU A 38 4.94 -22.68 13.91
N PHE A 39 4.94 -22.25 15.16
CA PHE A 39 6.13 -21.68 15.80
C PHE A 39 6.40 -22.39 17.14
N PRO A 40 7.10 -23.53 17.13
CA PRO A 40 7.44 -24.26 18.35
C PRO A 40 8.25 -23.40 19.31
N THR A 41 7.84 -23.33 20.57
CA THR A 41 8.51 -22.53 21.61
C THR A 41 8.46 -23.21 22.96
N SER A 42 9.38 -22.83 23.84
CA SER A 42 9.48 -23.33 25.23
C SER A 42 8.55 -22.63 26.21
N GLY A 43 7.83 -21.57 25.81
CA GLY A 43 6.90 -20.83 26.67
C GLY A 43 5.79 -21.70 27.26
N ALA A 44 5.29 -21.29 28.41
CA ALA A 44 4.20 -21.98 29.08
C ALA A 44 2.99 -22.20 28.16
N PRO A 45 2.30 -23.34 28.21
CA PRO A 45 1.16 -23.63 27.33
C PRO A 45 0.10 -22.53 27.33
N ALA A 46 -0.16 -21.89 28.47
CA ALA A 46 -1.13 -20.81 28.60
C ALA A 46 -0.68 -19.50 27.88
N ALA A 47 0.63 -19.28 27.66
CA ALA A 47 1.16 -18.11 26.97
C ALA A 47 1.21 -18.27 25.43
N LYS A 48 1.21 -19.53 24.93
CA LYS A 48 1.36 -19.82 23.50
C LYS A 48 0.28 -19.20 22.62
N PRO A 49 -1.02 -19.19 22.97
CA PRO A 49 -2.03 -18.57 22.12
C PRO A 49 -1.79 -17.06 21.90
N ALA A 50 -1.40 -16.33 22.95
CA ALA A 50 -1.05 -14.91 22.84
C ALA A 50 0.21 -14.69 21.99
N PHE A 51 1.22 -15.54 22.14
CA PHE A 51 2.45 -15.50 21.33
C PHE A 51 2.14 -15.74 19.84
N ILE A 52 1.40 -16.79 19.50
CA ILE A 52 1.03 -17.11 18.11
C ILE A 52 0.21 -15.98 17.50
N ARG A 53 -0.74 -15.40 18.23
CA ARG A 53 -1.49 -14.22 17.77
C ARG A 53 -0.56 -13.03 17.49
N GLY A 54 0.47 -12.81 18.31
CA GLY A 54 1.50 -11.81 18.07
C GLY A 54 2.28 -12.05 16.77
N VAL A 55 2.66 -13.31 16.50
CA VAL A 55 3.36 -13.70 15.25
C VAL A 55 2.46 -13.47 14.02
N LEU A 56 1.19 -13.85 14.09
CA LEU A 56 0.21 -13.67 13.01
C LEU A 56 0.00 -12.18 12.68
N TYR A 57 -0.15 -11.33 13.70
CA TYR A 57 -0.21 -9.87 13.51
C TYR A 57 1.10 -9.31 12.93
N MET A 58 2.25 -9.78 13.40
CA MET A 58 3.57 -9.34 12.91
C MET A 58 3.76 -9.70 11.44
N HIS A 59 3.33 -10.88 10.98
CA HIS A 59 3.33 -11.26 9.57
C HIS A 59 2.45 -10.37 8.71
N SER A 60 1.40 -9.82 9.27
CA SER A 60 0.49 -8.88 8.60
C SER A 60 0.85 -7.41 8.84
N PHE A 61 2.03 -7.11 9.41
CA PHE A 61 2.54 -5.77 9.73
C PHE A 61 1.61 -4.93 10.63
N GLU A 62 0.73 -5.58 11.38
CA GLU A 62 -0.08 -4.98 12.44
C GLU A 62 0.76 -4.87 13.72
N TYR A 63 1.82 -4.07 13.69
CA TYR A 63 2.89 -4.06 14.69
C TYR A 63 2.42 -3.71 16.10
N ASP A 64 1.48 -2.77 16.27
CA ASP A 64 0.96 -2.38 17.58
C ASP A 64 0.13 -3.50 18.23
N LEU A 65 -0.70 -4.18 17.43
CA LEU A 65 -1.47 -5.35 17.86
C LEU A 65 -0.57 -6.54 18.18
N ALA A 66 0.49 -6.73 17.37
CA ALA A 66 1.51 -7.75 17.62
C ALA A 66 2.24 -7.50 18.94
N ALA A 67 2.72 -6.27 19.18
CA ALA A 67 3.37 -5.89 20.43
C ALA A 67 2.46 -6.11 21.65
N HIS A 68 1.18 -5.74 21.54
CA HIS A 68 0.20 -6.00 22.60
C HIS A 68 0.05 -7.49 22.90
N ALA A 69 -0.06 -8.33 21.88
CA ALA A 69 -0.19 -9.78 22.04
C ALA A 69 1.07 -10.41 22.65
N PHE A 70 2.28 -9.97 22.25
CA PHE A 70 3.52 -10.44 22.86
C PHE A 70 3.64 -10.02 24.33
N ARG A 71 3.22 -8.79 24.70
CA ARG A 71 3.17 -8.37 26.10
C ARG A 71 2.17 -9.19 26.94
N GLN A 72 1.04 -9.60 26.35
CA GLN A 72 0.12 -10.55 27.00
C GLN A 72 0.81 -11.89 27.27
N ALA A 73 1.58 -12.41 26.31
CA ALA A 73 2.33 -13.65 26.51
C ALA A 73 3.38 -13.51 27.62
N GLN A 74 4.09 -12.37 27.70
CA GLN A 74 5.06 -12.05 28.77
C GLN A 74 4.37 -11.94 30.16
N ALA A 75 3.17 -11.37 30.22
CA ALA A 75 2.41 -11.26 31.47
C ALA A 75 1.99 -12.64 32.02
N ILE A 76 1.70 -13.61 31.13
CA ILE A 76 1.36 -14.99 31.50
C ILE A 76 2.63 -15.78 31.88
N ASP A 77 3.70 -15.61 31.11
CA ASP A 77 4.98 -16.28 31.34
C ASP A 77 6.14 -15.26 31.24
N PRO A 78 6.55 -14.64 32.36
CA PRO A 78 7.62 -13.64 32.38
C PRO A 78 9.00 -14.16 31.96
N LYS A 79 9.18 -15.48 31.83
CA LYS A 79 10.42 -16.11 31.35
C LYS A 79 10.37 -16.53 29.89
N PHE A 80 9.28 -16.25 29.19
CA PHE A 80 9.11 -16.64 27.81
C PHE A 80 9.96 -15.79 26.86
N ALA A 81 11.20 -16.16 26.60
CA ALA A 81 12.20 -15.41 25.83
C ALA A 81 11.66 -15.00 24.43
N MET A 82 10.95 -15.91 23.75
CA MET A 82 10.43 -15.61 22.42
C MET A 82 9.33 -14.55 22.40
N ALA A 83 8.62 -14.33 23.50
CA ALA A 83 7.67 -13.22 23.60
C ALA A 83 8.36 -11.85 23.67
N TYR A 84 9.55 -11.76 24.28
CA TYR A 84 10.39 -10.55 24.24
C TYR A 84 11.04 -10.38 22.86
N TRP A 85 11.51 -11.46 22.24
CA TRP A 85 11.98 -11.43 20.86
C TRP A 85 10.88 -10.85 19.94
N GLY A 86 9.66 -11.38 20.01
CA GLY A 86 8.55 -10.94 19.18
C GLY A 86 8.21 -9.46 19.37
N GLU A 87 8.11 -8.98 20.64
CA GLU A 87 7.89 -7.57 20.93
C GLU A 87 9.05 -6.70 20.42
N ALA A 88 10.30 -7.12 20.56
CA ALA A 88 11.43 -6.39 20.00
C ALA A 88 11.34 -6.27 18.48
N MET A 89 10.97 -7.36 17.78
CA MET A 89 10.85 -7.39 16.32
C MET A 89 9.73 -6.47 15.79
N THR A 90 8.70 -6.14 16.58
CA THR A 90 7.68 -5.15 16.17
C THR A 90 8.24 -3.74 15.98
N ASN A 91 9.45 -3.47 16.46
CA ASN A 91 10.15 -2.20 16.27
C ASN A 91 10.99 -2.16 14.97
N HIS A 92 10.93 -3.20 14.14
CA HIS A 92 11.64 -3.27 12.86
C HIS A 92 10.67 -3.39 11.68
N HIS A 93 10.39 -2.28 11.04
CA HIS A 93 9.52 -2.20 9.87
C HIS A 93 10.39 -2.29 8.59
N SER A 94 10.82 -3.50 8.26
CA SER A 94 11.88 -3.76 7.27
C SER A 94 11.62 -3.13 5.91
N LEU A 95 10.41 -3.31 5.34
CA LEU A 95 10.06 -2.81 4.00
C LEU A 95 9.79 -1.30 3.99
N TRP A 96 9.37 -0.73 5.10
CA TRP A 96 9.22 0.72 5.27
C TRP A 96 10.52 1.42 5.66
N ARG A 97 11.60 0.66 5.88
CA ARG A 97 12.94 1.15 6.26
C ARG A 97 12.95 1.93 7.57
N VAL A 98 11.98 1.69 8.44
CA VAL A 98 11.84 2.30 9.75
C VAL A 98 12.31 1.33 10.83
N GLN A 99 13.06 1.82 11.82
CA GLN A 99 13.52 1.03 12.96
C GLN A 99 13.55 1.91 14.21
N PHE A 100 12.89 1.45 15.26
CA PHE A 100 12.90 2.06 16.59
C PHE A 100 13.93 1.32 17.46
N GLN A 101 15.21 1.50 17.14
CA GLN A 101 16.31 0.73 17.70
C GLN A 101 16.33 0.75 19.24
N GLN A 102 16.25 1.94 19.87
CA GLN A 102 16.28 2.08 21.32
C GLN A 102 15.09 1.39 22.01
N ALA A 103 13.91 1.44 21.43
CA ALA A 103 12.73 0.75 21.95
C ALA A 103 12.94 -0.77 21.92
N ALA A 104 13.44 -1.31 20.82
CA ALA A 104 13.76 -2.75 20.71
C ALA A 104 14.81 -3.19 21.71
N GLN A 105 15.89 -2.41 21.85
CA GLN A 105 16.93 -2.67 22.86
C GLN A 105 16.35 -2.65 24.29
N GLY A 106 15.45 -1.70 24.59
CA GLY A 106 14.75 -1.64 25.88
C GLY A 106 13.91 -2.90 26.15
N VAL A 107 13.27 -3.46 25.13
CA VAL A 107 12.53 -4.73 25.25
C VAL A 107 13.49 -5.89 25.56
N LEU A 108 14.57 -6.04 24.79
CA LEU A 108 15.53 -7.13 24.97
C LEU A 108 16.27 -7.02 26.32
N ASN A 109 16.54 -5.81 26.82
CA ASN A 109 17.15 -5.60 28.12
C ASN A 109 16.24 -6.00 29.30
N ARG A 110 14.91 -6.09 29.10
CA ARG A 110 14.01 -6.68 30.11
C ARG A 110 14.17 -8.21 30.22
N LEU A 111 14.67 -8.86 29.16
CA LEU A 111 14.99 -10.29 29.17
C LEU A 111 16.34 -10.57 29.85
N GLY A 112 17.32 -9.67 29.69
CA GLY A 112 18.64 -9.73 30.31
C GLY A 112 19.55 -8.58 29.84
N ASN A 113 20.45 -8.11 30.67
CA ASN A 113 21.32 -6.98 30.36
C ASN A 113 22.50 -7.35 29.44
N THR A 114 22.93 -8.61 29.48
CA THR A 114 24.00 -9.13 28.60
C THR A 114 23.47 -10.18 27.62
N SER A 115 24.25 -10.46 26.58
CA SER A 115 23.90 -11.50 25.61
C SER A 115 23.81 -12.89 26.25
N GLU A 116 24.68 -13.16 27.22
CA GLU A 116 24.69 -14.40 28.00
C GLU A 116 23.43 -14.53 28.84
N GLU A 117 23.03 -13.47 29.57
CA GLU A 117 21.80 -13.49 30.36
C GLU A 117 20.58 -13.72 29.50
N ARG A 118 20.49 -13.06 28.32
CA ARG A 118 19.37 -13.29 27.39
C ARG A 118 19.37 -14.69 26.80
N ALA A 119 20.55 -15.23 26.47
CA ALA A 119 20.70 -16.61 25.99
C ALA A 119 20.30 -17.63 27.06
N ASP A 120 20.57 -17.39 28.32
CA ASP A 120 20.21 -18.28 29.44
C ASP A 120 18.68 -18.31 29.66
N MET A 121 17.98 -17.23 29.33
CA MET A 121 16.52 -17.18 29.36
C MET A 121 15.87 -17.95 28.21
N ALA A 122 16.60 -18.29 27.13
CA ALA A 122 16.13 -19.07 26.00
C ALA A 122 16.52 -20.54 26.17
N PRO A 123 15.58 -21.47 26.50
CA PRO A 123 15.93 -22.84 26.87
C PRO A 123 16.45 -23.70 25.72
N THR A 124 16.07 -23.40 24.49
CA THR A 124 16.49 -24.19 23.32
C THR A 124 17.55 -23.45 22.50
N ARG A 125 18.41 -24.20 21.81
CA ARG A 125 19.40 -23.59 20.90
C ARG A 125 18.72 -22.74 19.81
N ARG A 126 17.61 -23.23 19.26
CA ARG A 126 16.82 -22.54 18.26
C ARG A 126 16.37 -21.15 18.76
N GLU A 127 15.80 -21.07 19.96
CA GLU A 127 15.36 -19.81 20.55
C GLU A 127 16.53 -18.85 20.83
N LYS A 128 17.69 -19.39 21.28
CA LYS A 128 18.94 -18.60 21.42
C LYS A 128 19.35 -17.98 20.10
N ASP A 129 19.28 -18.73 19.00
CA ASP A 129 19.66 -18.26 17.67
C ASP A 129 18.72 -17.16 17.17
N TYR A 130 17.40 -17.23 17.43
CA TYR A 130 16.44 -16.13 17.15
C TYR A 130 16.73 -14.86 17.98
N VAL A 131 16.98 -15.02 19.28
CA VAL A 131 17.32 -13.88 20.16
C VAL A 131 18.63 -13.24 19.69
N ARG A 132 19.65 -14.04 19.35
CA ARG A 132 20.92 -13.55 18.83
C ARG A 132 20.77 -12.79 17.51
N ALA A 133 19.93 -13.26 16.60
CA ALA A 133 19.64 -12.56 15.35
C ALA A 133 19.00 -11.18 15.62
N ALA A 134 18.10 -11.07 16.61
CA ALA A 134 17.55 -9.78 17.03
C ALA A 134 18.61 -8.86 17.64
N GLU A 135 19.53 -9.38 18.47
CA GLU A 135 20.66 -8.60 19.00
C GLU A 135 21.53 -8.02 17.88
N VAL A 136 21.81 -8.81 16.84
CA VAL A 136 22.54 -8.36 15.63
C VAL A 136 21.78 -7.22 14.96
N LEU A 137 20.48 -7.38 14.73
CA LEU A 137 19.62 -6.39 14.06
C LEU A 137 19.59 -5.05 14.80
N PHE A 138 19.52 -5.11 16.12
CA PHE A 138 19.38 -3.90 16.94
C PHE A 138 20.71 -3.35 17.47
N GLY A 139 21.87 -3.83 16.97
CA GLY A 139 23.16 -3.30 17.32
C GLY A 139 23.58 -3.56 18.78
N MET A 140 23.23 -4.74 19.31
CA MET A 140 23.55 -5.15 20.68
C MET A 140 24.73 -6.13 20.74
N THR A 141 25.48 -6.27 19.66
CA THR A 141 26.67 -7.12 19.59
C THR A 141 27.90 -6.28 19.29
N GLU A 142 29.09 -6.77 19.68
CA GLU A 142 30.36 -6.08 19.40
C GLU A 142 30.56 -5.80 17.91
N GLU A 143 30.03 -6.69 17.02
CA GLU A 143 30.15 -6.58 15.58
C GLU A 143 29.21 -5.53 14.98
N THR A 144 28.11 -5.20 15.64
CA THR A 144 27.02 -4.39 15.03
C THR A 144 26.69 -3.10 15.77
N LYS A 145 27.22 -2.89 16.99
CA LYS A 145 26.88 -1.74 17.84
C LYS A 145 27.20 -0.37 17.23
N GLU A 146 28.22 -0.30 16.39
CA GLU A 146 28.67 0.94 15.73
C GLU A 146 28.18 1.04 14.27
N LEU A 147 27.45 0.04 13.76
CA LEU A 147 27.01 -0.01 12.36
C LEU A 147 25.77 0.83 12.12
N GLY A 148 25.65 1.37 10.92
CA GLY A 148 24.44 1.99 10.41
C GLY A 148 23.30 0.98 10.20
N LYS A 149 22.06 1.47 10.07
CA LYS A 149 20.88 0.60 9.92
C LYS A 149 21.02 -0.41 8.78
N LEU A 150 21.41 0.04 7.57
CA LEU A 150 21.51 -0.85 6.41
C LEU A 150 22.56 -1.95 6.63
N GLU A 151 23.67 -1.63 7.25
CA GLU A 151 24.71 -2.61 7.57
C GLU A 151 24.19 -3.64 8.59
N ARG A 152 23.47 -3.20 9.63
CA ARG A 152 22.81 -4.11 10.58
C ARG A 152 21.76 -4.98 9.91
N ASP A 153 20.98 -4.45 8.98
CA ASP A 153 20.01 -5.22 8.19
C ASP A 153 20.71 -6.32 7.37
N ILE A 154 21.89 -6.04 6.81
CA ILE A 154 22.72 -7.03 6.08
C ILE A 154 23.21 -8.12 7.03
N HIS A 155 23.73 -7.75 8.21
CA HIS A 155 24.16 -8.71 9.23
C HIS A 155 23.00 -9.56 9.74
N TYR A 156 21.85 -8.96 9.95
CA TYR A 156 20.62 -9.69 10.32
C TYR A 156 20.18 -10.69 9.25
N ARG A 157 20.15 -10.28 7.97
CA ARG A 157 19.86 -11.21 6.87
C ARG A 157 20.80 -12.40 6.88
N ASN A 158 22.11 -12.18 7.13
CA ASN A 158 23.10 -13.25 7.22
C ASN A 158 22.84 -14.15 8.44
N ALA A 159 22.47 -13.58 9.59
CA ALA A 159 22.10 -14.35 10.78
C ALA A 159 20.84 -15.21 10.52
N MET A 160 19.80 -14.64 9.87
CA MET A 160 18.60 -15.37 9.49
C MET A 160 18.87 -16.47 8.44
N HIS A 161 19.82 -16.23 7.54
CA HIS A 161 20.29 -17.29 6.62
C HIS A 161 20.91 -18.45 7.37
N GLN A 162 21.82 -18.19 8.33
CA GLN A 162 22.43 -19.24 9.15
C GLN A 162 21.38 -19.99 9.99
N LEU A 163 20.41 -19.28 10.53
CA LEU A 163 19.32 -19.87 11.29
C LEU A 163 18.47 -20.81 10.39
N HIS A 164 18.08 -20.33 9.19
CA HIS A 164 17.37 -21.16 8.22
C HIS A 164 18.17 -22.41 7.81
N MET A 165 19.48 -22.27 7.60
CA MET A 165 20.34 -23.43 7.27
C MET A 165 20.49 -24.41 8.42
N ALA A 166 20.48 -23.94 9.67
CA ALA A 166 20.52 -24.79 10.86
C ALA A 166 19.20 -25.51 11.14
N TYR A 167 18.07 -24.91 10.71
CA TYR A 167 16.72 -25.44 10.91
C TYR A 167 15.94 -25.40 9.58
N PRO A 168 16.30 -26.26 8.60
CA PRO A 168 15.74 -26.21 7.24
C PRO A 168 14.23 -26.51 7.18
N ASP A 169 13.70 -27.24 8.16
CA ASP A 169 12.29 -27.59 8.28
C ASP A 169 11.48 -26.57 9.10
N ASP A 170 12.11 -25.50 9.58
CA ASP A 170 11.44 -24.41 10.29
C ASP A 170 10.83 -23.42 9.30
N PRO A 171 9.49 -23.39 9.10
CA PRO A 171 8.84 -22.47 8.16
C PRO A 171 9.02 -21.00 8.55
N GLU A 172 9.06 -20.70 9.86
CA GLU A 172 9.21 -19.33 10.36
C GLU A 172 10.64 -18.81 10.14
N ALA A 173 11.66 -19.63 10.37
CA ALA A 173 13.04 -19.26 10.05
C ALA A 173 13.19 -18.92 8.57
N ARG A 174 12.56 -19.69 7.70
CA ARG A 174 12.54 -19.46 6.26
C ARG A 174 11.75 -18.20 5.90
N ALA A 175 10.57 -17.99 6.49
CA ALA A 175 9.73 -16.80 6.25
C ALA A 175 10.43 -15.51 6.66
N PHE A 176 11.02 -15.46 7.86
CA PHE A 176 11.77 -14.27 8.33
C PHE A 176 13.09 -14.07 7.55
N TYR A 177 13.73 -15.16 7.08
CA TYR A 177 14.87 -15.03 6.17
C TYR A 177 14.42 -14.38 4.85
N GLY A 178 13.33 -14.84 4.23
CA GLY A 178 12.77 -14.21 3.03
C GLY A 178 12.44 -12.72 3.23
N LEU A 179 11.80 -12.37 4.35
CA LEU A 179 11.52 -10.98 4.72
C LEU A 179 12.80 -10.15 4.88
N SER A 180 13.85 -10.71 5.46
CA SER A 180 15.14 -10.02 5.64
C SER A 180 15.84 -9.71 4.32
N ILE A 181 15.70 -10.58 3.30
CA ILE A 181 16.17 -10.33 1.93
C ILE A 181 15.44 -9.13 1.34
N LEU A 182 14.10 -9.09 1.46
CA LEU A 182 13.28 -7.97 1.01
C LEU A 182 13.65 -6.67 1.72
N GLY A 183 13.92 -6.73 3.04
CA GLY A 183 14.31 -5.58 3.86
C GLY A 183 15.59 -4.92 3.36
N VAL A 184 16.63 -5.71 3.06
CA VAL A 184 17.88 -5.23 2.45
C VAL A 184 17.62 -4.75 1.01
N GLY A 185 16.82 -5.48 0.23
CA GLY A 185 16.47 -5.17 -1.15
C GLY A 185 15.69 -3.87 -1.32
N SER A 186 14.94 -3.45 -0.30
CA SER A 186 14.13 -2.22 -0.33
C SER A 186 14.94 -0.94 -0.47
N ALA A 187 16.24 -0.95 -0.15
CA ALA A 187 17.15 0.18 -0.32
C ALA A 187 17.41 0.51 -1.80
N LYS A 188 17.51 -0.54 -2.64
CA LYS A 188 17.64 -0.43 -4.10
C LYS A 188 16.86 -1.58 -4.72
N ARG A 189 15.57 -1.33 -5.04
CA ARG A 189 14.72 -2.35 -5.64
C ARG A 189 15.36 -2.89 -6.92
N ASN A 190 15.63 -4.19 -6.93
CA ASN A 190 16.05 -4.90 -8.13
C ASN A 190 15.39 -6.28 -8.19
N TYR A 191 15.06 -6.72 -9.38
CA TYR A 191 14.32 -7.96 -9.59
C TYR A 191 15.05 -9.20 -9.06
N ALA A 192 16.39 -9.25 -9.20
CA ALA A 192 17.16 -10.41 -8.74
C ALA A 192 17.00 -10.65 -7.24
N THR A 193 17.10 -9.60 -6.42
CA THR A 193 16.93 -9.70 -4.96
C THR A 193 15.49 -10.10 -4.59
N TYR A 194 14.49 -9.54 -5.28
CA TYR A 194 13.09 -9.84 -5.02
C TYR A 194 12.74 -11.27 -5.44
N MET A 195 13.26 -11.75 -6.56
CA MET A 195 13.09 -13.15 -6.99
C MET A 195 13.85 -14.14 -6.09
N GLN A 196 15.00 -13.73 -5.51
CA GLN A 196 15.67 -14.52 -4.48
C GLN A 196 14.79 -14.70 -3.24
N ALA A 197 14.14 -13.63 -2.78
CA ALA A 197 13.19 -13.71 -1.67
C ALA A 197 12.00 -14.63 -2.03
N ALA A 198 11.45 -14.50 -3.24
CA ALA A 198 10.36 -15.36 -3.72
C ALA A 198 10.76 -16.85 -3.71
N ALA A 199 11.98 -17.16 -4.18
CA ALA A 199 12.48 -18.55 -4.19
C ALA A 199 12.60 -19.14 -2.77
N VAL A 200 12.98 -18.33 -1.78
CA VAL A 200 13.04 -18.74 -0.37
C VAL A 200 11.64 -18.94 0.21
N LEU A 201 10.68 -18.08 -0.14
CA LEU A 201 9.33 -18.04 0.46
C LEU A 201 8.38 -19.07 -0.15
N THR A 202 8.53 -19.40 -1.43
CA THR A 202 7.63 -20.30 -2.15
C THR A 202 7.42 -21.66 -1.44
N PRO A 203 8.45 -22.35 -0.92
CA PRO A 203 8.23 -23.59 -0.19
C PRO A 203 7.37 -23.45 1.08
N VAL A 204 7.43 -22.31 1.78
CA VAL A 204 6.55 -22.05 2.94
C VAL A 204 5.10 -21.93 2.48
N TRP A 205 4.86 -21.18 1.40
CA TRP A 205 3.54 -21.05 0.79
C TRP A 205 2.99 -22.38 0.27
N ASP A 206 3.83 -23.19 -0.36
CA ASP A 206 3.41 -24.50 -0.89
C ASP A 206 3.06 -25.49 0.21
N ALA A 207 3.76 -25.43 1.34
CA ALA A 207 3.50 -26.30 2.49
C ALA A 207 2.27 -25.86 3.31
N ASN A 208 2.05 -24.54 3.43
CA ASN A 208 0.91 -23.98 4.20
C ASN A 208 0.29 -22.78 3.48
N ARG A 209 -0.82 -23.01 2.78
CA ARG A 209 -1.59 -21.98 2.06
C ARG A 209 -2.33 -21.00 2.98
N SER A 210 -2.39 -21.28 4.29
CA SER A 210 -2.96 -20.39 5.32
C SER A 210 -1.89 -19.56 6.04
N HIS A 211 -0.61 -19.63 5.64
CA HIS A 211 0.48 -18.91 6.26
C HIS A 211 0.49 -17.43 5.81
N PRO A 212 0.11 -16.46 6.69
CA PRO A 212 -0.04 -15.06 6.28
C PRO A 212 1.27 -14.42 5.84
N GLY A 213 2.39 -14.73 6.52
CA GLY A 213 3.71 -14.20 6.15
C GLY A 213 4.17 -14.67 4.79
N ALA A 214 3.96 -15.93 4.43
CA ALA A 214 4.32 -16.45 3.10
C ALA A 214 3.53 -15.74 1.99
N ALA A 215 2.20 -15.61 2.14
CA ALA A 215 1.36 -14.89 1.19
C ALA A 215 1.79 -13.41 1.06
N HIS A 216 1.95 -12.72 2.18
CA HIS A 216 2.31 -11.32 2.25
C HIS A 216 3.67 -11.04 1.59
N TYR A 217 4.70 -11.78 1.98
CA TYR A 217 6.06 -11.53 1.50
C TYR A 217 6.25 -11.92 0.04
N LEU A 218 5.50 -12.92 -0.45
CA LEU A 218 5.46 -13.25 -1.88
C LEU A 218 4.75 -12.15 -2.69
N ILE A 219 3.67 -11.54 -2.17
CA ILE A 219 3.08 -10.35 -2.79
C ILE A 219 4.15 -9.26 -2.96
N HIS A 220 4.89 -8.93 -1.90
CA HIS A 220 5.97 -7.95 -2.00
C HIS A 220 7.09 -8.38 -2.96
N SER A 221 7.37 -9.66 -3.07
CA SER A 221 8.38 -10.18 -4.00
C SER A 221 8.00 -9.98 -5.46
N TYR A 222 6.70 -10.10 -5.78
CA TYR A 222 6.15 -10.01 -7.12
C TYR A 222 5.48 -8.66 -7.45
N ASP A 223 5.58 -7.67 -6.55
CA ASP A 223 4.93 -6.37 -6.69
C ASP A 223 5.64 -5.48 -7.70
N ASP A 224 5.59 -5.87 -8.96
CA ASP A 224 6.06 -5.11 -10.12
C ASP A 224 5.31 -5.59 -11.39
N PRO A 225 5.27 -4.78 -12.47
CA PRO A 225 4.49 -5.10 -13.67
C PRO A 225 4.93 -6.38 -14.39
N VAL A 226 6.19 -6.80 -14.23
CA VAL A 226 6.76 -7.99 -14.92
C VAL A 226 6.37 -9.28 -14.21
N HIS A 227 6.39 -9.27 -12.86
CA HIS A 227 6.22 -10.49 -12.05
C HIS A 227 4.86 -10.57 -11.36
N ALA A 228 4.03 -9.52 -11.38
CA ALA A 228 2.76 -9.47 -10.64
C ALA A 228 1.84 -10.65 -10.91
N ILE A 229 1.83 -11.18 -12.13
CA ILE A 229 1.01 -12.35 -12.47
C ILE A 229 1.34 -13.58 -11.60
N LEU A 230 2.60 -13.72 -11.18
CA LEU A 230 3.04 -14.80 -10.27
C LEU A 230 2.50 -14.59 -8.85
N GLY A 231 2.24 -13.35 -8.45
CA GLY A 231 1.67 -12.98 -7.15
C GLY A 231 0.16 -13.12 -7.06
N LEU A 232 -0.55 -13.29 -8.18
CA LEU A 232 -2.01 -13.30 -8.21
C LEU A 232 -2.65 -14.39 -7.33
N PRO A 233 -2.13 -15.64 -7.26
CA PRO A 233 -2.68 -16.64 -6.35
C PRO A 233 -2.59 -16.22 -4.87
N MET A 234 -1.49 -15.58 -4.47
CA MET A 234 -1.28 -15.07 -3.11
C MET A 234 -2.23 -13.90 -2.81
N ALA A 235 -2.37 -12.95 -3.73
CA ALA A 235 -3.29 -11.83 -3.58
C ALA A 235 -4.75 -12.31 -3.40
N ARG A 236 -5.22 -13.25 -4.21
CA ARG A 236 -6.57 -13.84 -4.10
C ARG A 236 -6.81 -14.62 -2.81
N ALA A 237 -5.77 -15.12 -2.18
CA ALA A 237 -5.85 -15.88 -0.95
C ALA A 237 -5.69 -15.00 0.30
N TYR A 238 -4.77 -14.04 0.30
CA TYR A 238 -4.30 -13.35 1.50
C TYR A 238 -5.41 -12.58 2.22
N GLY A 239 -6.28 -11.89 1.50
CA GLY A 239 -7.45 -11.21 2.09
C GLY A 239 -8.43 -12.16 2.80
N LYS A 240 -8.44 -13.45 2.43
CA LYS A 240 -9.26 -14.50 3.07
C LYS A 240 -8.54 -15.17 4.24
N ILE A 241 -7.20 -15.21 4.19
CA ILE A 241 -6.36 -15.77 5.25
C ILE A 241 -6.38 -14.85 6.48
N ALA A 242 -6.15 -13.55 6.28
CA ALA A 242 -6.01 -12.57 7.35
C ALA A 242 -7.11 -11.50 7.28
N VAL A 243 -8.36 -11.93 7.43
CA VAL A 243 -9.55 -11.08 7.31
C VAL A 243 -9.53 -9.90 8.30
N GLY A 244 -9.01 -10.12 9.50
CA GLY A 244 -8.96 -9.12 10.57
C GLY A 244 -7.77 -8.17 10.52
N ALA A 245 -6.90 -8.26 9.51
CA ALA A 245 -5.75 -7.38 9.35
C ALA A 245 -6.00 -6.39 8.20
N ALA A 246 -6.12 -5.10 8.51
CA ALA A 246 -6.37 -4.05 7.51
C ALA A 246 -5.27 -4.01 6.46
N HIS A 247 -4.01 -4.12 6.89
CA HIS A 247 -2.87 -4.16 5.99
C HIS A 247 -2.92 -5.37 5.04
N ALA A 248 -3.35 -6.55 5.53
CA ALA A 248 -3.49 -7.74 4.68
C ALA A 248 -4.52 -7.55 3.56
N GLN A 249 -5.64 -6.90 3.85
CA GLN A 249 -6.65 -6.56 2.85
C GLN A 249 -6.07 -5.65 1.77
N HIS A 250 -5.41 -4.56 2.19
CA HIS A 250 -4.76 -3.62 1.28
C HIS A 250 -3.67 -4.28 0.43
N MET A 251 -2.85 -5.15 1.01
CA MET A 251 -1.71 -5.76 0.31
C MET A 251 -2.09 -6.57 -0.92
N THR A 252 -3.31 -7.11 -0.96
CA THR A 252 -3.80 -7.78 -2.18
C THR A 252 -3.90 -6.81 -3.35
N SER A 253 -4.21 -5.53 -3.09
CA SER A 253 -4.33 -4.50 -4.11
C SER A 253 -3.01 -4.14 -4.81
N HIS A 254 -1.85 -4.47 -4.22
CA HIS A 254 -0.55 -4.29 -4.86
C HIS A 254 -0.42 -5.09 -6.15
N ILE A 255 -0.84 -6.35 -6.12
CA ILE A 255 -0.84 -7.20 -7.31
C ILE A 255 -1.95 -6.77 -8.27
N TYR A 256 -3.14 -6.44 -7.75
CA TYR A 256 -4.26 -6.04 -8.59
C TYR A 256 -3.98 -4.75 -9.37
N ILE A 257 -3.36 -3.73 -8.75
CA ILE A 257 -2.99 -2.49 -9.46
C ILE A 257 -1.91 -2.74 -10.52
N ALA A 258 -0.94 -3.60 -10.23
CA ALA A 258 0.12 -3.94 -11.19
C ALA A 258 -0.41 -4.69 -12.42
N LEU A 259 -1.53 -5.40 -12.28
CA LEU A 259 -2.22 -6.14 -13.35
C LEU A 259 -3.41 -5.37 -13.94
N GLY A 260 -3.74 -4.17 -13.45
CA GLY A 260 -4.90 -3.40 -13.90
C GLY A 260 -6.26 -4.03 -13.52
N LEU A 261 -6.31 -4.88 -12.49
CA LEU A 261 -7.53 -5.50 -11.97
C LEU A 261 -8.25 -4.52 -11.03
N TRP A 262 -8.90 -3.52 -11.63
CA TRP A 262 -9.42 -2.35 -10.91
C TRP A 262 -10.54 -2.68 -9.92
N ASP A 263 -11.47 -3.59 -10.26
CA ASP A 263 -12.54 -4.03 -9.36
C ASP A 263 -11.98 -4.69 -8.09
N ASP A 264 -11.05 -5.63 -8.26
CA ASP A 264 -10.40 -6.32 -7.14
C ASP A 264 -9.59 -5.34 -6.28
N MET A 265 -8.90 -4.39 -6.91
CA MET A 265 -8.10 -3.36 -6.22
C MET A 265 -8.98 -2.42 -5.39
N ILE A 266 -10.12 -1.98 -5.91
CA ILE A 266 -11.10 -1.15 -5.21
C ILE A 266 -11.71 -1.94 -4.04
N ALA A 267 -12.18 -3.16 -4.27
CA ALA A 267 -12.77 -4.01 -3.24
C ALA A 267 -11.79 -4.25 -2.08
N ALA A 268 -10.52 -4.51 -2.38
CA ALA A 268 -9.48 -4.70 -1.38
C ALA A 268 -9.30 -3.46 -0.48
N ASN A 269 -9.22 -2.26 -1.08
CA ASN A 269 -9.04 -1.03 -0.31
C ASN A 269 -10.30 -0.60 0.45
N VAL A 270 -11.51 -0.86 -0.06
CA VAL A 270 -12.76 -0.67 0.68
C VAL A 270 -12.78 -1.56 1.91
N THR A 271 -12.41 -2.83 1.78
CA THR A 271 -12.33 -3.78 2.90
C THR A 271 -11.26 -3.34 3.91
N ALA A 272 -10.08 -2.95 3.45
CA ALA A 272 -9.00 -2.45 4.31
C ALA A 272 -9.46 -1.23 5.14
N LEU A 273 -10.13 -0.27 4.53
CA LEU A 273 -10.69 0.89 5.23
C LEU A 273 -11.77 0.52 6.24
N SER A 274 -12.61 -0.47 5.94
CA SER A 274 -13.63 -0.97 6.87
C SER A 274 -12.98 -1.59 8.12
N VAL A 275 -11.98 -2.46 7.93
CA VAL A 275 -11.24 -3.10 9.03
C VAL A 275 -10.49 -2.06 9.87
N GLU A 276 -9.83 -1.08 9.22
CA GLU A 276 -9.12 -0.01 9.91
C GLU A 276 -10.06 0.87 10.74
N SER A 277 -11.23 1.21 10.20
CA SER A 277 -12.22 2.06 10.88
C SER A 277 -12.90 1.36 12.05
N ALA A 278 -12.90 0.03 12.08
CA ALA A 278 -13.47 -0.78 13.16
C ALA A 278 -12.53 -0.90 14.39
N LYS A 279 -11.27 -0.43 14.30
CA LYS A 279 -10.36 -0.39 15.44
C LYS A 279 -10.94 0.50 16.55
N ALA A 280 -10.93 -0.02 17.78
CA ALA A 280 -11.85 0.33 18.89
C ALA A 280 -11.80 1.79 19.42
N ASP A 281 -10.87 2.62 18.99
CA ASP A 281 -10.65 3.97 19.52
C ASP A 281 -11.10 5.10 18.58
N GLY A 282 -11.66 4.75 17.41
CA GLY A 282 -12.06 5.73 16.39
C GLY A 282 -10.89 6.47 15.72
N GLU A 283 -9.66 6.30 16.20
CA GLU A 283 -8.47 6.90 15.63
C GLU A 283 -8.00 6.16 14.37
N GLY A 284 -8.38 4.89 14.19
CA GLY A 284 -8.05 4.09 13.02
C GLY A 284 -8.43 4.78 11.70
N ALA A 285 -9.56 5.49 11.67
CA ALA A 285 -9.99 6.25 10.49
C ALA A 285 -9.06 7.43 10.11
N ARG A 286 -8.19 7.88 11.02
CA ARG A 286 -7.19 8.94 10.83
C ARG A 286 -5.77 8.40 10.75
N SER A 287 -5.58 7.09 10.82
CA SER A 287 -4.27 6.49 10.74
C SER A 287 -3.58 6.81 9.41
N ARG A 288 -2.25 6.67 9.38
CA ARG A 288 -1.47 6.77 8.15
C ARG A 288 -1.95 5.74 7.13
N GLU A 289 -2.26 4.54 7.58
CA GLU A 289 -2.71 3.42 6.77
C GLU A 289 -4.07 3.73 6.13
N ALA A 290 -5.02 4.29 6.88
CA ALA A 290 -6.31 4.71 6.33
C ALA A 290 -6.16 5.75 5.21
N TRP A 291 -5.25 6.73 5.35
CA TRP A 291 -4.97 7.69 4.29
C TRP A 291 -4.30 7.04 3.08
N HIS A 292 -3.40 6.09 3.31
CA HIS A 292 -2.76 5.30 2.26
C HIS A 292 -3.79 4.49 1.46
N HIS A 293 -4.69 3.79 2.14
CA HIS A 293 -5.77 3.02 1.51
C HIS A 293 -6.75 3.93 0.74
N ARG A 294 -7.09 5.11 1.28
CA ARG A 294 -7.93 6.11 0.58
C ARG A 294 -7.29 6.61 -0.69
N TYR A 295 -6.00 6.91 -0.67
CA TYR A 295 -5.27 7.36 -1.86
C TYR A 295 -5.29 6.32 -2.99
N TRP A 296 -5.08 5.05 -2.64
CA TRP A 296 -5.16 3.96 -3.61
C TRP A 296 -6.58 3.77 -4.13
N LEU A 297 -7.57 3.74 -3.25
CA LEU A 297 -8.98 3.64 -3.61
C LEU A 297 -9.41 4.78 -4.54
N HIS A 298 -8.99 6.00 -4.25
CA HIS A 298 -9.25 7.16 -5.09
C HIS A 298 -8.70 6.98 -6.50
N TYR A 299 -7.45 6.51 -6.62
CA TYR A 299 -6.84 6.22 -7.92
C TYR A 299 -7.61 5.13 -8.69
N GLY A 300 -7.98 4.03 -8.05
CA GLY A 300 -8.76 2.97 -8.69
C GLY A 300 -10.11 3.46 -9.23
N ARG A 301 -10.80 4.32 -8.45
CA ARG A 301 -12.07 4.93 -8.89
C ARG A 301 -11.89 5.83 -10.11
N LEU A 302 -10.80 6.59 -10.18
CA LEU A 302 -10.46 7.39 -11.36
C LEU A 302 -10.23 6.51 -12.59
N GLN A 303 -9.50 5.39 -12.42
CA GLN A 303 -9.28 4.46 -13.54
C GLN A 303 -10.59 3.82 -14.02
N GLN A 304 -11.57 3.56 -13.15
CA GLN A 304 -12.89 3.06 -13.55
C GLN A 304 -13.85 4.14 -14.08
N GLY A 305 -13.41 5.40 -14.18
CA GLY A 305 -14.30 6.49 -14.58
C GLY A 305 -15.39 6.81 -13.55
N ARG A 306 -15.23 6.39 -12.29
CA ARG A 306 -16.16 6.67 -11.17
C ARG A 306 -15.85 8.04 -10.57
N LEU A 307 -16.10 9.09 -11.35
CA LEU A 307 -15.69 10.46 -11.03
C LEU A 307 -16.44 11.03 -9.84
N GLU A 308 -17.73 10.70 -9.66
CA GLU A 308 -18.51 11.18 -8.51
C GLU A 308 -17.95 10.61 -7.19
N ASP A 309 -17.61 9.33 -7.17
CA ASP A 309 -16.97 8.71 -6.02
C ASP A 309 -15.60 9.33 -5.73
N ALA A 310 -14.80 9.60 -6.76
CA ALA A 310 -13.49 10.24 -6.61
C ALA A 310 -13.62 11.69 -6.10
N ARG A 311 -14.60 12.45 -6.60
CA ARG A 311 -14.93 13.80 -6.13
C ARG A 311 -15.34 13.81 -4.67
N GLU A 312 -16.20 12.88 -4.26
CA GLU A 312 -16.63 12.76 -2.87
C GLU A 312 -15.45 12.47 -1.94
N MET A 313 -14.56 11.57 -2.34
CA MET A 313 -13.35 11.29 -1.56
C MET A 313 -12.43 12.52 -1.47
N LEU A 314 -12.28 13.28 -2.56
CA LEU A 314 -11.49 14.51 -2.58
C LEU A 314 -12.11 15.60 -1.68
N ARG A 315 -13.46 15.73 -1.71
CA ARG A 315 -14.22 16.63 -0.84
C ARG A 315 -14.00 16.30 0.63
N MET A 316 -14.16 15.01 1.00
CA MET A 316 -13.94 14.54 2.37
C MET A 316 -12.49 14.79 2.84
N ALA A 317 -11.52 14.53 1.97
CA ALA A 317 -10.12 14.78 2.26
C ALA A 317 -9.86 16.30 2.47
N ARG A 318 -10.44 17.17 1.62
CA ARG A 318 -10.35 18.61 1.73
C ARG A 318 -10.97 19.14 3.03
N GLU A 319 -12.15 18.65 3.39
CA GLU A 319 -12.80 19.00 4.66
C GLU A 319 -11.95 18.55 5.85
N ARG A 320 -11.39 17.34 5.79
CA ARG A 320 -10.57 16.81 6.86
C ARG A 320 -9.33 17.67 7.12
N ILE A 321 -8.61 18.09 6.09
CA ILE A 321 -7.42 18.94 6.27
C ILE A 321 -7.74 20.38 6.68
N SER A 322 -9.01 20.81 6.62
CA SER A 322 -9.43 22.13 7.10
C SER A 322 -9.58 22.20 8.63
N ILE A 323 -9.59 21.04 9.31
CA ILE A 323 -9.84 20.94 10.75
C ILE A 323 -8.65 20.25 11.41
N ASP A 324 -7.65 21.01 11.85
CA ASP A 324 -6.47 20.51 12.57
C ASP A 324 -5.79 19.30 11.86
N PRO A 325 -5.14 19.53 10.69
CA PRO A 325 -4.57 18.45 9.90
C PRO A 325 -3.35 17.82 10.59
N LEU A 326 -3.28 16.50 10.57
CA LEU A 326 -2.05 15.78 10.93
C LEU A 326 -0.96 16.02 9.87
N PRO A 327 0.34 15.95 10.22
CA PRO A 327 1.44 16.39 9.35
C PRO A 327 1.46 15.79 7.93
N ARG A 328 0.89 14.59 7.73
CA ARG A 328 0.88 13.92 6.42
C ARG A 328 -0.42 14.06 5.63
N GLU A 329 -1.50 14.50 6.26
CA GLU A 329 -2.81 14.61 5.61
C GLU A 329 -2.81 15.59 4.42
N PRO A 330 -2.13 16.77 4.49
CA PRO A 330 -2.01 17.67 3.34
C PRO A 330 -1.30 17.01 2.14
N ALA A 331 -0.28 16.17 2.38
CA ALA A 331 0.44 15.49 1.30
C ALA A 331 -0.44 14.48 0.56
N TYR A 332 -1.27 13.71 1.28
CA TYR A 332 -2.25 12.83 0.66
C TYR A 332 -3.31 13.59 -0.13
N TYR A 333 -3.82 14.72 0.44
CA TYR A 333 -4.75 15.57 -0.28
C TYR A 333 -4.13 16.11 -1.58
N GLY A 334 -2.91 16.64 -1.52
CA GLY A 334 -2.21 17.14 -2.71
C GLY A 334 -2.00 16.06 -3.78
N ALA A 335 -1.70 14.82 -3.37
CA ALA A 335 -1.58 13.69 -4.28
C ALA A 335 -2.94 13.30 -4.90
N MET A 336 -4.02 13.28 -4.12
CA MET A 336 -5.38 13.00 -4.62
C MET A 336 -5.85 14.11 -5.58
N TYR A 337 -5.61 15.38 -5.24
CA TYR A 337 -5.90 16.52 -6.11
C TYR A 337 -5.17 16.41 -7.46
N ALA A 338 -3.88 16.10 -7.43
CA ALA A 338 -3.09 15.93 -8.65
C ALA A 338 -3.63 14.80 -9.52
N ARG A 339 -3.94 13.65 -8.90
CA ARG A 339 -4.54 12.53 -9.61
C ARG A 339 -5.87 12.88 -10.24
N TYR A 340 -6.74 13.55 -9.48
CA TYR A 340 -8.04 13.93 -9.97
C TYR A 340 -7.92 14.77 -11.26
N LEU A 341 -7.13 15.83 -11.26
CA LEU A 341 -6.98 16.68 -12.43
C LEU A 341 -6.32 15.97 -13.62
N ILE A 342 -5.25 15.22 -13.37
CA ILE A 342 -4.49 14.54 -14.43
C ILE A 342 -5.31 13.40 -15.06
N ASP A 343 -6.01 12.59 -14.25
CA ASP A 343 -6.71 11.42 -14.77
C ASP A 343 -8.09 11.77 -15.36
N THR A 344 -8.70 12.90 -14.96
CA THR A 344 -9.98 13.36 -15.53
C THR A 344 -9.84 14.38 -16.66
N GLU A 345 -8.70 15.07 -16.72
CA GLU A 345 -8.45 16.22 -17.62
C GLU A 345 -9.47 17.38 -17.46
N LEU A 346 -10.17 17.44 -16.32
CA LEU A 346 -11.11 18.52 -16.00
C LEU A 346 -10.37 19.75 -15.45
N TRP A 347 -9.56 20.37 -16.31
CA TRP A 347 -8.65 21.47 -15.93
C TRP A 347 -9.36 22.69 -15.34
N ASP A 348 -10.57 22.98 -15.77
CA ASP A 348 -11.44 24.06 -15.29
C ASP A 348 -11.89 23.85 -13.83
N GLU A 349 -11.82 22.63 -13.30
CA GLU A 349 -12.08 22.34 -11.90
C GLU A 349 -10.89 22.61 -10.96
N ALA A 350 -9.72 22.99 -11.48
CA ALA A 350 -8.51 23.15 -10.66
C ALA A 350 -8.70 24.14 -9.50
N ASP A 351 -9.33 25.29 -9.75
CA ASP A 351 -9.57 26.30 -8.71
C ASP A 351 -10.67 25.90 -7.72
N LYS A 352 -11.59 25.00 -8.10
CA LYS A 352 -12.65 24.48 -7.22
C LYS A 352 -12.09 23.61 -6.07
N TRP A 353 -11.02 22.89 -6.34
CA TRP A 353 -10.40 21.93 -5.42
C TRP A 353 -9.12 22.48 -4.75
N LEU A 354 -8.93 23.79 -4.70
CA LEU A 354 -7.82 24.37 -3.95
C LEU A 354 -7.91 23.98 -2.46
N ALA A 355 -6.76 23.74 -1.85
CA ALA A 355 -6.67 23.47 -0.43
C ALA A 355 -7.26 24.64 0.40
N PRO A 356 -7.80 24.37 1.59
CA PRO A 356 -8.31 25.40 2.47
C PRO A 356 -7.23 26.42 2.83
N ALA A 357 -7.63 27.69 3.00
CA ALA A 357 -6.71 28.76 3.42
C ALA A 357 -6.06 28.42 4.77
N GLY A 358 -4.78 28.68 4.90
CA GLY A 358 -3.99 28.41 6.11
C GLY A 358 -3.40 27.00 6.22
N VAL A 359 -3.74 26.10 5.32
CA VAL A 359 -3.07 24.78 5.22
C VAL A 359 -1.78 24.94 4.42
N ASP A 360 -0.65 24.49 4.99
CA ASP A 360 0.62 24.48 4.26
C ASP A 360 0.60 23.43 3.15
N MET A 361 0.70 23.89 1.91
CA MET A 361 0.65 23.08 0.68
C MET A 361 1.95 23.19 -0.13
N GLN A 362 3.08 23.33 0.54
CA GLN A 362 4.40 23.22 -0.11
C GLN A 362 4.68 21.77 -0.57
N ILE A 363 3.79 21.25 -1.42
CA ILE A 363 3.73 19.87 -1.87
C ILE A 363 3.95 19.85 -3.39
N PRO A 364 5.05 19.24 -3.88
CA PRO A 364 5.41 19.26 -5.29
C PRO A 364 4.29 18.83 -6.24
N HIS A 365 3.60 17.74 -5.93
CA HIS A 365 2.51 17.23 -6.77
C HIS A 365 1.29 18.15 -6.82
N TYR A 366 0.98 18.82 -5.71
CA TYR A 366 -0.11 19.81 -5.67
C TYR A 366 0.20 21.02 -6.58
N ASN A 367 1.41 21.60 -6.46
CA ASN A 367 1.82 22.73 -7.28
C ASN A 367 2.01 22.33 -8.75
N PHE A 368 2.51 21.12 -9.00
CA PHE A 368 2.57 20.52 -10.34
C PHE A 368 1.19 20.50 -11.02
N ALA A 369 0.18 19.95 -10.37
CA ALA A 369 -1.16 19.83 -10.97
C ALA A 369 -1.79 21.21 -11.25
N ARG A 370 -1.57 22.18 -10.37
CA ARG A 370 -2.01 23.57 -10.59
C ARG A 370 -1.31 24.21 -11.79
N ALA A 371 0.02 24.04 -11.88
CA ALA A 371 0.82 24.56 -12.99
C ALA A 371 0.42 23.91 -14.32
N PHE A 372 0.23 22.57 -14.31
CA PHE A 372 -0.18 21.81 -15.47
C PHE A 372 -1.57 22.22 -15.97
N ALA A 373 -2.55 22.34 -15.07
CA ALA A 373 -3.89 22.81 -15.39
C ALA A 373 -3.88 24.25 -15.95
N ALA A 374 -3.12 25.16 -15.32
CA ALA A 374 -2.98 26.53 -15.80
C ALA A 374 -2.40 26.57 -17.24
N ALA A 375 -1.41 25.74 -17.53
CA ALA A 375 -0.83 25.62 -18.88
C ALA A 375 -1.87 25.08 -19.90
N LYS A 376 -2.61 24.04 -19.55
CA LYS A 376 -3.71 23.48 -20.39
C LYS A 376 -4.84 24.49 -20.65
N LEU A 377 -5.08 25.42 -19.71
CA LEU A 377 -6.05 26.51 -19.86
C LEU A 377 -5.47 27.76 -20.57
N GLY A 378 -4.25 27.73 -21.06
CA GLY A 378 -3.58 28.86 -21.71
C GLY A 378 -3.15 30.00 -20.76
N GLN A 379 -3.21 29.79 -19.45
CA GLN A 379 -2.79 30.74 -18.41
C GLN A 379 -1.27 30.67 -18.19
N LEU A 380 -0.48 30.95 -19.23
CA LEU A 380 0.95 30.61 -19.28
C LEU A 380 1.80 31.31 -18.21
N ASP A 381 1.50 32.55 -17.87
CA ASP A 381 2.25 33.26 -16.81
C ASP A 381 2.00 32.63 -15.45
N LYS A 382 0.72 32.33 -15.12
CA LYS A 382 0.35 31.59 -13.91
C LYS A 382 1.01 30.20 -13.87
N ALA A 383 1.07 29.52 -15.02
CA ALA A 383 1.74 28.20 -15.11
C ALA A 383 3.23 28.29 -14.78
N ARG A 384 3.94 29.33 -15.29
CA ARG A 384 5.36 29.55 -14.99
C ARG A 384 5.61 29.91 -13.52
N GLU A 385 4.76 30.75 -12.93
CA GLU A 385 4.83 31.08 -11.51
C GLU A 385 4.67 29.84 -10.64
N LEU A 386 3.61 29.05 -10.88
CA LEU A 386 3.37 27.81 -10.14
C LEU A 386 4.45 26.74 -10.37
N MET A 387 5.02 26.65 -11.58
CA MET A 387 6.15 25.75 -11.87
C MET A 387 7.38 26.11 -11.02
N ALA A 388 7.62 27.38 -10.74
CA ALA A 388 8.71 27.81 -9.87
C ALA A 388 8.50 27.36 -8.41
N GLU A 389 7.26 27.18 -7.97
CA GLU A 389 6.91 26.67 -6.65
C GLU A 389 7.10 25.15 -6.50
N ILE A 390 7.40 24.43 -7.57
CA ILE A 390 7.67 22.98 -7.52
C ILE A 390 9.11 22.77 -7.02
N HIS A 391 9.29 22.55 -5.71
CA HIS A 391 10.60 22.34 -5.10
C HIS A 391 10.52 21.31 -3.95
N SER A 392 11.65 20.67 -3.62
CA SER A 392 11.76 19.81 -2.43
C SER A 392 11.89 20.70 -1.17
N GLY A 393 11.12 20.43 -0.15
CA GLY A 393 11.41 20.93 1.20
C GLY A 393 12.70 20.31 1.71
N GLY A 394 13.75 21.09 1.87
CA GLY A 394 15.15 20.80 2.07
C GLY A 394 15.52 19.63 2.99
N ASP A 395 16.65 19.05 2.74
CA ASP A 395 17.77 18.52 3.53
C ASP A 395 18.50 17.40 2.74
N ALA A 396 19.83 17.40 2.81
CA ALA A 396 20.70 16.59 1.96
C ALA A 396 20.79 15.11 2.40
N ASN A 397 19.96 14.22 1.81
CA ASN A 397 19.96 12.75 2.02
C ASN A 397 19.96 12.05 0.64
N PRO A 398 20.55 10.87 0.41
CA PRO A 398 20.53 10.15 -0.87
C PRO A 398 19.12 9.85 -1.43
N GLU A 399 18.10 9.80 -0.59
CA GLU A 399 16.69 9.79 -1.04
C GLU A 399 16.28 11.10 -1.71
N ILE A 400 16.95 12.20 -1.43
CA ILE A 400 16.75 13.52 -2.05
C ILE A 400 17.16 13.52 -3.52
N THR A 401 18.20 12.76 -3.89
CA THR A 401 18.59 12.65 -5.31
C THR A 401 17.46 12.04 -6.14
N LEU A 402 16.69 11.12 -5.56
CA LEU A 402 15.51 10.54 -6.21
C LEU A 402 14.31 11.51 -6.18
N ALA A 403 14.06 12.14 -5.06
CA ALA A 403 13.03 13.18 -4.93
C ALA A 403 13.34 14.38 -5.84
N GLN A 404 14.60 14.77 -5.97
CA GLN A 404 15.00 15.84 -6.89
C GLN A 404 14.74 15.45 -8.35
N LYS A 405 15.06 14.22 -8.77
CA LYS A 405 14.73 13.75 -10.11
C LYS A 405 13.22 13.75 -10.37
N GLU A 406 12.41 13.34 -9.39
CA GLU A 406 10.94 13.41 -9.50
C GLU A 406 10.48 14.86 -9.72
N ILE A 407 11.03 15.83 -8.98
CA ILE A 407 10.72 17.26 -9.15
C ILE A 407 11.16 17.77 -10.53
N ASP A 408 12.34 17.40 -10.98
CA ASP A 408 12.84 17.82 -12.30
C ASP A 408 11.93 17.27 -13.42
N ILE A 409 11.44 16.02 -13.28
CA ILE A 409 10.44 15.46 -14.19
C ILE A 409 9.15 16.28 -14.18
N LEU A 410 8.60 16.61 -13.01
CA LEU A 410 7.37 17.40 -12.91
C LEU A 410 7.52 18.77 -13.61
N LYS A 411 8.69 19.42 -13.48
CA LYS A 411 8.99 20.68 -14.18
C LYS A 411 9.11 20.49 -15.68
N LEU A 412 9.76 19.42 -16.15
CA LEU A 412 9.84 19.10 -17.58
C LEU A 412 8.44 18.90 -18.17
N GLU A 413 7.55 18.22 -17.46
CA GLU A 413 6.16 17.99 -17.90
C GLU A 413 5.37 19.29 -18.02
N VAL A 414 5.44 20.16 -17.02
CA VAL A 414 4.80 21.50 -17.09
C VAL A 414 5.41 22.30 -18.24
N GLY A 415 6.74 22.27 -18.39
CA GLY A 415 7.45 22.92 -19.50
C GLY A 415 7.01 22.43 -20.87
N THR A 416 6.76 21.11 -21.00
CA THR A 416 6.21 20.47 -22.21
C THR A 416 4.85 21.10 -22.58
N VAL A 417 3.92 21.17 -21.63
CA VAL A 417 2.57 21.68 -21.88
C VAL A 417 2.61 23.18 -22.19
N ILE A 418 3.47 23.95 -21.51
CA ILE A 418 3.69 25.36 -21.84
C ILE A 418 4.19 25.53 -23.27
N ALA A 419 5.20 24.75 -23.68
CA ALA A 419 5.77 24.81 -25.03
C ALA A 419 4.74 24.43 -26.11
N MET A 420 3.90 23.42 -25.86
CA MET A 420 2.77 23.09 -26.75
C MET A 420 1.79 24.26 -26.89
N ALA A 421 1.40 24.88 -25.77
CA ALA A 421 0.47 26.00 -25.78
C ALA A 421 1.07 27.28 -26.43
N GLU A 422 2.39 27.40 -26.49
CA GLU A 422 3.12 28.45 -27.21
C GLU A 422 3.29 28.15 -28.71
N GLY A 423 2.91 26.94 -29.17
CA GLY A 423 3.14 26.47 -30.53
C GLY A 423 4.61 26.12 -30.81
N ASN A 424 5.42 25.89 -29.79
CA ASN A 424 6.82 25.47 -29.92
C ASN A 424 6.93 23.94 -29.84
N GLU A 425 6.53 23.29 -30.92
CA GLU A 425 6.43 21.85 -31.04
C GLU A 425 7.77 21.11 -30.79
N GLU A 426 8.87 21.64 -31.37
CA GLU A 426 10.21 21.04 -31.23
C GLU A 426 10.64 21.02 -29.75
N LYS A 427 10.46 22.15 -29.05
CA LYS A 427 10.78 22.26 -27.63
C LYS A 427 9.90 21.35 -26.78
N ALA A 428 8.60 21.27 -27.07
CA ALA A 428 7.68 20.40 -26.34
C ALA A 428 8.09 18.94 -26.44
N LEU A 429 8.39 18.47 -27.65
CA LEU A 429 8.83 17.10 -27.90
C LEU A 429 10.17 16.79 -27.23
N ASP A 430 11.12 17.74 -27.26
CA ASP A 430 12.42 17.57 -26.58
C ASP A 430 12.24 17.44 -25.05
N LEU A 431 11.44 18.31 -24.42
CA LEU A 431 11.16 18.26 -22.99
C LEU A 431 10.43 16.96 -22.58
N ALA A 432 9.45 16.50 -23.36
CA ALA A 432 8.75 15.24 -23.11
C ALA A 432 9.70 14.02 -23.19
N ARG A 433 10.60 14.00 -24.17
CA ARG A 433 11.62 12.95 -24.30
C ARG A 433 12.61 12.97 -23.13
N GLN A 434 13.07 14.15 -22.72
CA GLN A 434 13.95 14.30 -21.55
C GLN A 434 13.25 13.77 -20.27
N ALA A 435 11.98 14.11 -20.04
CA ALA A 435 11.20 13.61 -18.91
C ALA A 435 11.11 12.08 -18.93
N THR A 436 10.82 11.49 -20.09
CA THR A 436 10.72 10.03 -20.27
C THR A 436 12.05 9.33 -20.00
N GLN A 437 13.16 9.86 -20.55
CA GLN A 437 14.49 9.33 -20.29
C GLN A 437 14.87 9.43 -18.81
N MET A 438 14.53 10.52 -18.16
CA MET A 438 14.79 10.71 -16.71
C MET A 438 13.98 9.73 -15.88
N GLN A 439 12.69 9.54 -16.17
CA GLN A 439 11.84 8.56 -15.47
C GLN A 439 12.36 7.13 -15.66
N ALA A 440 12.87 6.77 -16.84
CA ALA A 440 13.47 5.47 -17.09
C ALA A 440 14.70 5.18 -16.20
N SER A 441 15.40 6.22 -15.74
CA SER A 441 16.54 6.11 -14.81
C SER A 441 16.14 5.92 -13.33
N ILE A 442 14.84 6.02 -13.01
CA ILE A 442 14.33 5.87 -11.66
C ILE A 442 13.85 4.43 -11.47
N PRO A 443 14.25 3.75 -10.37
CA PRO A 443 13.74 2.41 -10.07
C PRO A 443 12.23 2.38 -9.98
N PHE A 444 11.62 1.31 -10.50
CA PHE A 444 10.18 1.10 -10.39
C PHE A 444 9.74 1.13 -8.90
N ARG A 445 8.62 1.78 -8.65
CA ARG A 445 7.95 1.77 -7.34
C ARG A 445 6.51 1.28 -7.52
N TYR A 446 6.07 0.46 -6.60
CA TYR A 446 4.71 -0.09 -6.58
C TYR A 446 3.64 0.98 -6.27
N GLY A 447 2.40 0.64 -6.61
CA GLY A 447 1.21 1.47 -6.34
C GLY A 447 0.90 2.46 -7.45
N PRO A 448 0.04 3.43 -7.18
CA PRO A 448 -0.26 4.50 -8.14
C PRO A 448 1.03 5.16 -8.63
N PRO A 449 1.18 5.45 -9.93
CA PRO A 449 2.40 6.01 -10.49
C PRO A 449 2.90 7.22 -9.69
N ARG A 450 4.19 7.27 -9.34
CA ARG A 450 4.75 8.38 -8.54
C ARG A 450 4.66 9.71 -9.30
N ILE A 451 4.94 9.71 -10.59
CA ILE A 451 4.70 10.86 -11.46
C ILE A 451 3.22 10.84 -11.86
N SER A 452 2.49 11.91 -11.51
CA SER A 452 1.03 11.94 -11.67
C SER A 452 0.59 11.84 -13.12
N LYS A 453 1.25 12.53 -14.04
CA LYS A 453 1.14 12.30 -15.48
C LYS A 453 2.32 11.45 -15.90
N PRO A 454 2.18 10.12 -16.13
CA PRO A 454 3.31 9.31 -16.55
C PRO A 454 3.99 9.86 -17.80
N THR A 455 5.32 9.95 -17.80
CA THR A 455 6.04 10.72 -18.85
C THR A 455 5.89 10.14 -20.24
N ALA A 456 5.82 8.79 -20.36
CA ALA A 456 5.60 8.15 -21.67
C ALA A 456 4.16 8.38 -22.14
N GLU A 457 3.17 8.48 -21.24
CA GLU A 457 1.81 8.89 -21.56
C GLU A 457 1.77 10.33 -22.08
N LEU A 458 2.46 11.27 -21.40
CA LEU A 458 2.56 12.65 -21.87
C LEU A 458 3.27 12.75 -23.23
N LEU A 459 4.34 11.95 -23.44
CA LEU A 459 5.02 11.89 -24.73
C LEU A 459 4.05 11.39 -25.83
N GLY A 460 3.26 10.36 -25.52
CA GLY A 460 2.22 9.87 -26.42
C GLY A 460 1.19 10.95 -26.76
N ASP A 461 0.73 11.70 -25.76
CA ASP A 461 -0.23 12.81 -25.96
C ASP A 461 0.35 13.89 -26.89
N VAL A 462 1.62 14.29 -26.70
CA VAL A 462 2.30 15.27 -27.54
C VAL A 462 2.43 14.77 -28.97
N LEU A 463 2.88 13.53 -29.16
CA LEU A 463 3.04 12.93 -30.48
C LEU A 463 1.70 12.80 -31.23
N LEU A 464 0.64 12.40 -30.52
CA LEU A 464 -0.70 12.30 -31.05
C LEU A 464 -1.25 13.67 -31.49
N GLU A 465 -0.98 14.74 -30.71
CA GLU A 465 -1.35 16.12 -31.06
C GLU A 465 -0.58 16.64 -32.29
N LEU A 466 0.68 16.25 -32.45
CA LEU A 466 1.53 16.57 -33.59
C LEU A 466 1.24 15.71 -34.83
N GLY A 467 0.44 14.66 -34.71
CA GLY A 467 0.09 13.77 -35.82
C GLY A 467 1.14 12.69 -36.11
N ASP A 468 2.12 12.48 -35.20
CA ASP A 468 3.06 11.36 -35.27
C ASP A 468 2.47 10.13 -34.57
N ASP A 469 1.37 9.63 -35.15
CA ASP A 469 0.53 8.59 -34.54
C ASP A 469 1.28 7.27 -34.33
N GLU A 470 2.23 6.91 -35.22
CA GLU A 470 3.04 5.70 -35.07
C GLU A 470 3.94 5.77 -33.83
N GLN A 471 4.59 6.91 -33.57
CA GLN A 471 5.41 7.10 -32.38
C GLN A 471 4.54 7.24 -31.12
N ALA A 472 3.35 7.81 -31.23
CA ALA A 472 2.38 7.89 -30.12
C ALA A 472 1.99 6.49 -29.63
N ILE A 473 1.71 5.55 -30.55
CA ILE A 473 1.44 4.14 -30.23
C ILE A 473 2.57 3.57 -29.36
N LEU A 474 3.82 3.70 -29.82
CA LEU A 474 4.99 3.16 -29.10
C LEU A 474 5.12 3.76 -27.71
N ALA A 475 4.84 5.06 -27.54
CA ALA A 475 4.90 5.73 -26.25
C ALA A 475 3.81 5.24 -25.28
N TYR A 476 2.58 5.05 -25.76
CA TYR A 476 1.50 4.49 -24.93
C TYR A 476 1.73 3.02 -24.58
N GLU A 477 2.27 2.22 -25.51
CA GLU A 477 2.64 0.83 -25.23
C GLU A 477 3.75 0.74 -24.18
N ASP A 478 4.80 1.60 -24.25
CA ASP A 478 5.83 1.68 -23.20
C ASP A 478 5.19 1.99 -21.83
N GLN A 479 4.26 2.94 -21.79
CA GLN A 479 3.55 3.26 -20.53
C GLN A 479 2.74 2.07 -20.02
N LEU A 480 2.05 1.36 -20.89
CA LEU A 480 1.24 0.19 -20.51
C LEU A 480 2.07 -0.99 -20.02
N THR A 481 3.38 -1.08 -20.38
CA THR A 481 4.29 -2.05 -19.77
C THR A 481 4.58 -1.75 -18.28
N ARG A 482 4.48 -0.49 -17.87
CA ARG A 482 4.74 -0.02 -16.51
C ARG A 482 3.48 0.06 -15.65
N SER A 483 2.34 0.36 -16.26
CA SER A 483 1.05 0.51 -15.59
C SER A 483 -0.01 -0.16 -16.46
N GLN A 484 -0.13 -1.47 -16.31
CA GLN A 484 -1.04 -2.27 -17.12
C GLN A 484 -2.48 -1.73 -17.00
N LEU A 485 -3.15 -1.64 -18.13
CA LEU A 485 -4.54 -1.20 -18.25
C LEU A 485 -4.82 0.21 -17.66
N ARG A 486 -3.82 1.11 -17.68
CA ARG A 486 -4.04 2.52 -17.36
C ARG A 486 -4.92 3.17 -18.43
N THR A 487 -6.06 3.72 -18.02
CA THR A 487 -7.15 4.08 -18.93
C THR A 487 -6.82 5.22 -19.89
N ASN A 488 -6.10 6.27 -19.43
CA ASN A 488 -5.69 7.36 -20.33
C ASN A 488 -4.69 6.88 -21.41
N SER A 489 -3.78 5.96 -21.04
CA SER A 489 -2.86 5.37 -22.02
C SER A 489 -3.56 4.45 -23.00
N LEU A 490 -4.56 3.66 -22.56
CA LEU A 490 -5.41 2.86 -23.45
C LEU A 490 -6.22 3.74 -24.42
N LEU A 491 -6.77 4.84 -23.94
CA LEU A 491 -7.53 5.77 -24.77
C LEU A 491 -6.65 6.44 -25.82
N GLY A 492 -5.44 6.88 -25.43
CA GLY A 492 -4.47 7.44 -26.35
C GLY A 492 -4.03 6.44 -27.43
N LEU A 493 -3.71 5.20 -27.00
CA LEU A 493 -3.38 4.08 -27.90
C LEU A 493 -4.51 3.81 -28.91
N ALA A 494 -5.76 3.70 -28.41
CA ALA A 494 -6.91 3.43 -29.25
C ALA A 494 -7.11 4.50 -30.34
N ARG A 495 -6.96 5.79 -29.96
CA ARG A 495 -7.07 6.94 -30.87
C ARG A 495 -5.94 6.98 -31.91
N ALA A 496 -4.69 6.77 -31.47
CA ALA A 496 -3.54 6.75 -32.37
C ALA A 496 -3.66 5.61 -33.40
N ALA A 497 -3.99 4.41 -32.94
CA ALA A 497 -4.18 3.24 -33.82
C ALA A 497 -5.34 3.46 -34.82
N ALA A 498 -6.45 4.07 -34.38
CA ALA A 498 -7.55 4.40 -35.28
C ALA A 498 -7.12 5.35 -36.42
N ARG A 499 -6.30 6.36 -36.14
CA ARG A 499 -5.84 7.35 -37.11
C ARG A 499 -4.97 6.74 -38.21
N ILE A 500 -4.12 5.74 -37.88
CA ILE A 500 -3.28 5.04 -38.88
C ILE A 500 -4.00 3.85 -39.56
N GLY A 501 -5.25 3.56 -39.16
CA GLY A 501 -6.04 2.44 -39.70
C GLY A 501 -5.68 1.07 -39.11
N ASP A 502 -4.95 1.02 -37.99
CA ASP A 502 -4.75 -0.21 -37.22
C ASP A 502 -6.01 -0.53 -36.41
N THR A 503 -6.97 -1.12 -37.11
CA THR A 503 -8.29 -1.46 -36.56
C THR A 503 -8.23 -2.53 -35.47
N MET A 504 -7.23 -3.38 -35.46
CA MET A 504 -7.08 -4.43 -34.46
C MET A 504 -6.67 -3.83 -33.11
N THR A 505 -5.56 -3.10 -33.07
CA THR A 505 -5.08 -2.44 -31.86
C THR A 505 -6.11 -1.44 -31.31
N SER A 506 -6.74 -0.66 -32.18
CA SER A 506 -7.78 0.30 -31.80
C SER A 506 -8.98 -0.39 -31.14
N ARG A 507 -9.54 -1.43 -31.77
CA ARG A 507 -10.67 -2.17 -31.22
C ARG A 507 -10.34 -2.86 -29.90
N ASP A 508 -9.16 -3.47 -29.79
CA ASP A 508 -8.77 -4.18 -28.58
C ASP A 508 -8.59 -3.17 -27.41
N ALA A 509 -8.00 -2.01 -27.66
CA ALA A 509 -7.84 -0.97 -26.63
C ALA A 509 -9.18 -0.35 -26.20
N TYR A 510 -10.10 -0.05 -27.13
CA TYR A 510 -11.46 0.39 -26.77
C TYR A 510 -12.24 -0.70 -26.05
N GLY A 511 -12.09 -1.97 -26.44
CA GLY A 511 -12.71 -3.10 -25.75
C GLY A 511 -12.30 -3.20 -24.29
N LEU A 512 -10.99 -3.11 -24.01
CA LEU A 512 -10.46 -3.07 -22.66
C LEU A 512 -10.97 -1.87 -21.86
N LEU A 513 -11.07 -0.69 -22.47
CA LEU A 513 -11.66 0.49 -21.84
C LEU A 513 -13.15 0.27 -21.51
N GLY A 514 -13.93 -0.30 -22.41
CA GLY A 514 -15.33 -0.63 -22.19
C GLY A 514 -15.51 -1.58 -21.00
N ASP A 515 -14.65 -2.60 -20.89
CA ASP A 515 -14.65 -3.53 -19.78
C ASP A 515 -14.30 -2.83 -18.45
N ILE A 516 -13.32 -1.94 -18.44
CA ILE A 516 -12.91 -1.19 -17.23
C ILE A 516 -14.00 -0.18 -16.85
N TRP A 517 -14.60 0.50 -17.82
CA TRP A 517 -15.59 1.57 -17.62
C TRP A 517 -17.04 1.07 -17.57
N HIS A 518 -17.26 -0.25 -17.34
CA HIS A 518 -18.61 -0.83 -17.24
C HIS A 518 -19.51 -0.15 -16.20
N SER A 519 -18.92 0.49 -15.18
CA SER A 519 -19.62 1.25 -14.13
C SER A 519 -19.23 2.74 -14.10
N ALA A 520 -18.68 3.27 -15.21
CA ALA A 520 -18.26 4.66 -15.30
C ALA A 520 -19.44 5.63 -15.25
N ASP A 521 -19.21 6.80 -14.69
CA ASP A 521 -20.19 7.89 -14.68
C ASP A 521 -20.42 8.43 -16.08
N LYS A 522 -21.68 8.78 -16.38
CA LYS A 522 -22.06 9.36 -17.69
C LYS A 522 -21.32 10.67 -18.01
N THR A 523 -20.70 11.26 -17.05
CA THR A 523 -19.92 12.51 -17.16
C THR A 523 -18.48 12.30 -17.61
N VAL A 524 -18.03 11.05 -17.79
CA VAL A 524 -16.70 10.75 -18.35
C VAL A 524 -16.64 11.22 -19.80
N PRO A 525 -15.74 12.16 -20.16
CA PRO A 525 -15.78 12.79 -21.49
C PRO A 525 -15.67 11.81 -22.67
N ALA A 526 -14.82 10.79 -22.53
CA ALA A 526 -14.59 9.80 -23.60
C ALA A 526 -15.55 8.60 -23.57
N LEU A 527 -16.52 8.54 -22.64
CA LEU A 527 -17.40 7.38 -22.49
C LEU A 527 -18.25 7.11 -23.74
N VAL A 528 -18.74 8.15 -24.41
CA VAL A 528 -19.53 8.04 -25.64
C VAL A 528 -18.66 7.45 -26.75
N GLU A 529 -17.45 7.98 -26.93
CA GLU A 529 -16.46 7.49 -27.89
C GLU A 529 -16.16 6.00 -27.68
N VAL A 530 -15.91 5.59 -26.43
CA VAL A 530 -15.62 4.18 -26.09
C VAL A 530 -16.85 3.30 -26.41
N ASN A 531 -18.05 3.72 -26.03
CA ASN A 531 -19.27 2.97 -26.30
C ASN A 531 -19.52 2.79 -27.81
N ASP A 532 -19.28 3.83 -28.60
CA ASP A 532 -19.47 3.77 -30.06
C ASP A 532 -18.53 2.74 -30.72
N HIS A 533 -17.35 2.53 -30.17
CA HIS A 533 -16.37 1.56 -30.67
C HIS A 533 -16.50 0.15 -30.07
N THR A 534 -17.27 -0.03 -28.99
CA THR A 534 -17.47 -1.34 -28.33
C THR A 534 -18.74 -2.05 -28.77
N VAL A 535 -19.68 -1.34 -29.43
CA VAL A 535 -20.97 -1.89 -29.92
C VAL A 535 -20.84 -2.57 -31.29
N LEU A 536 -19.66 -2.57 -31.90
CA LEU A 536 -19.37 -3.24 -33.17
C LEU A 536 -18.72 -4.61 -32.96
#